data_cc59c38b49dd5ef79c3a309b7004b99e
#
_entry.id   cc59c38b49dd5ef79c3a309b7004b99e
#
_cell.length_a   1.000
_cell.length_b   1.000
_cell.length_c   1.000
_cell.angle_alpha   90.00
_cell.angle_beta   90.00
_cell.angle_gamma   90.00
#
_symmetry.space_group_name_H-M   'P 1'
#
loop_
_entity.id
_entity.type
_entity.pdbx_description
1 polymer ?
#
loop_
_entity_poly.entity_id
_entity_poly.type
_entity_poly.pdbx_seq_one_letter_code
_entity_poly.pdbx_strand_id
1 'polypeptide(L)'
;REAVMQDILHVARNFPIIRFDAAMVLAKKSIRRLWYPEPGHGGDIYSRSESALSTQEFEARIPNEFWREVVDRVAKEVPDTLLLAEAFWMMEGYFVRTLGMHRVYNSAFMNMLKKEENQKYRDSVKNTIKFDPQILKRYVNFMNNPDEDTAVAQFGKDDKYFGVCTLMITMPGLPMFGHGQIEGFTEKYGMEFTKAYKNETPDQNLVNRHWHDIFPLMKKRYIFANVVNFLFYDVWDNGGVNENIFAYSNSCGNEYAVVFYNNKYDRAQG
;
A
#
# COMPACT_ATOMS: atom_id res chain seq x y z
N ARG A 1 5.43 19.65 -18.42
CA ARG A 1 4.42 19.40 -17.36
C ARG A 1 3.04 19.24 -17.99
N GLU A 2 2.58 20.23 -18.78
CA GLU A 2 1.20 20.20 -19.32
C GLU A 2 0.94 18.97 -20.21
N ALA A 3 1.88 18.54 -21.05
CA ALA A 3 1.71 17.34 -21.87
C ALA A 3 1.44 16.10 -20.99
N VAL A 4 2.26 15.86 -19.97
CA VAL A 4 2.05 14.75 -19.01
C VAL A 4 0.72 14.88 -18.27
N MET A 5 0.32 16.11 -17.94
CA MET A 5 -0.98 16.37 -17.32
C MET A 5 -2.13 15.97 -18.23
N GLN A 6 -2.04 16.29 -19.52
CA GLN A 6 -3.06 15.90 -20.49
C GLN A 6 -3.13 14.37 -20.68
N ASP A 7 -1.98 13.68 -20.65
CA ASP A 7 -1.93 12.22 -20.70
C ASP A 7 -2.63 11.62 -19.45
N ILE A 8 -2.34 12.15 -18.25
CA ILE A 8 -3.01 11.70 -17.01
C ILE A 8 -4.53 11.95 -17.09
N LEU A 9 -4.96 13.11 -17.54
CA LEU A 9 -6.38 13.42 -17.70
C LEU A 9 -7.04 12.55 -18.76
N HIS A 10 -6.33 12.22 -19.84
CA HIS A 10 -6.83 11.26 -20.84
C HIS A 10 -7.07 9.89 -20.21
N VAL A 11 -6.12 9.38 -19.44
CA VAL A 11 -6.28 8.11 -18.71
C VAL A 11 -7.43 8.20 -17.70
N ALA A 12 -7.52 9.29 -16.94
CA ALA A 12 -8.59 9.50 -15.96
C ALA A 12 -9.99 9.46 -16.58
N ARG A 13 -10.16 10.02 -17.79
CA ARG A 13 -11.45 10.00 -18.51
C ARG A 13 -11.86 8.60 -18.98
N ASN A 14 -10.91 7.68 -19.11
CA ASN A 14 -11.14 6.32 -19.59
C ASN A 14 -11.14 5.27 -18.47
N PHE A 15 -10.55 5.54 -17.32
CA PHE A 15 -10.40 4.58 -16.22
C PHE A 15 -10.74 5.22 -14.87
N PRO A 16 -11.58 4.56 -14.06
CA PRO A 16 -11.98 5.10 -12.77
C PRO A 16 -10.90 5.00 -11.69
N ILE A 17 -9.81 4.29 -11.94
CA ILE A 17 -8.69 4.13 -11.01
C ILE A 17 -7.38 4.26 -11.79
N ILE A 18 -6.47 5.10 -11.29
CA ILE A 18 -5.11 5.23 -11.82
C ILE A 18 -4.11 4.90 -10.73
N ARG A 19 -3.22 3.93 -11.00
CA ARG A 19 -2.02 3.70 -10.20
C ARG A 19 -0.85 4.46 -10.83
N PHE A 20 -0.22 5.31 -10.07
CA PHE A 20 1.01 5.99 -10.45
C PHE A 20 2.20 5.20 -9.94
N ASP A 21 2.90 4.59 -10.88
CA ASP A 21 4.13 3.84 -10.64
C ASP A 21 5.25 4.77 -10.16
N ALA A 22 6.02 4.33 -9.15
CA ALA A 22 7.14 5.07 -8.57
C ALA A 22 6.84 6.58 -8.35
N ALA A 23 5.62 6.92 -7.94
CA ALA A 23 5.15 8.31 -7.85
C ALA A 23 6.08 9.21 -7.01
N MET A 24 6.74 8.64 -5.99
CA MET A 24 7.67 9.37 -5.12
C MET A 24 8.88 9.95 -5.85
N VAL A 25 9.25 9.40 -7.00
CA VAL A 25 10.41 9.90 -7.80
C VAL A 25 10.12 11.28 -8.38
N LEU A 26 8.88 11.57 -8.72
CA LEU A 26 8.44 12.85 -9.27
C LEU A 26 7.97 13.86 -8.21
N ALA A 27 8.01 13.51 -6.92
CA ALA A 27 7.81 14.50 -5.87
C ALA A 27 8.90 15.58 -5.92
N LYS A 28 8.54 16.85 -5.73
CA LYS A 28 9.46 17.98 -5.83
C LYS A 28 10.75 17.78 -5.03
N LYS A 29 10.64 17.23 -3.81
CA LYS A 29 11.79 16.86 -2.97
C LYS A 29 12.70 15.84 -3.65
N SER A 30 12.14 14.84 -4.31
CA SER A 30 12.91 13.80 -5.01
C SER A 30 13.55 14.35 -6.28
N ILE A 31 12.83 15.15 -7.06
CA ILE A 31 13.37 15.86 -8.23
C ILE A 31 14.57 16.71 -7.80
N ARG A 32 14.43 17.45 -6.70
CA ARG A 32 15.52 18.23 -6.13
C ARG A 32 16.75 17.36 -5.87
N ARG A 33 16.58 16.30 -5.12
CA ARG A 33 17.66 15.42 -4.71
C ARG A 33 18.29 14.65 -5.88
N LEU A 34 17.49 14.18 -6.82
CA LEU A 34 17.94 13.27 -7.87
C LEU A 34 18.48 13.99 -9.10
N TRP A 35 17.92 15.16 -9.46
CA TRP A 35 18.19 15.82 -10.72
C TRP A 35 18.87 17.19 -10.57
N TYR A 36 18.56 17.90 -9.48
CA TYR A 36 19.02 19.27 -9.25
C TYR A 36 19.55 19.44 -7.81
N PRO A 37 20.60 18.72 -7.42
CA PRO A 37 21.14 18.84 -6.05
C PRO A 37 21.64 20.25 -5.77
N GLU A 38 21.86 20.59 -4.49
CA GLU A 38 22.58 21.79 -4.12
C GLU A 38 24.01 21.76 -4.69
N PRO A 39 24.59 22.89 -5.09
CA PRO A 39 25.98 22.97 -5.46
C PRO A 39 26.88 22.37 -4.37
N GLY A 40 27.75 21.45 -4.79
CA GLY A 40 28.63 20.70 -3.88
C GLY A 40 27.99 19.46 -3.22
N HIS A 41 26.71 19.13 -3.48
CA HIS A 41 26.00 17.97 -2.91
C HIS A 41 25.64 16.91 -3.94
N GLY A 42 26.15 16.95 -5.15
CA GLY A 42 25.81 16.00 -6.23
C GLY A 42 26.29 14.55 -5.98
N GLY A 43 27.00 14.29 -4.90
CA GLY A 43 27.57 12.98 -4.61
C GLY A 43 28.63 12.60 -5.64
N ASP A 44 28.92 11.30 -5.75
CA ASP A 44 29.95 10.75 -6.67
C ASP A 44 29.49 10.69 -8.14
N ILE A 45 28.31 11.26 -8.46
CA ILE A 45 27.77 11.22 -9.82
C ILE A 45 27.98 12.59 -10.47
N TYR A 46 28.99 12.67 -11.34
CA TYR A 46 29.40 13.90 -12.03
C TYR A 46 28.24 14.60 -12.76
N SER A 47 27.43 13.86 -13.51
CA SER A 47 26.28 14.41 -14.24
C SER A 47 25.22 15.08 -13.35
N ARG A 48 25.09 14.69 -12.09
CA ARG A 48 24.21 15.39 -11.13
C ARG A 48 24.79 16.73 -10.70
N SER A 49 26.11 16.78 -10.51
CA SER A 49 26.80 18.02 -10.14
C SER A 49 26.69 19.09 -11.21
N GLU A 50 26.72 18.69 -12.49
CA GLU A 50 26.53 19.61 -13.63
C GLU A 50 25.17 20.28 -13.66
N SER A 51 24.13 19.58 -13.15
CA SER A 51 22.75 20.06 -13.08
C SER A 51 22.43 20.72 -11.73
N ALA A 52 23.42 20.94 -10.88
CA ALA A 52 23.23 21.52 -9.56
C ALA A 52 22.60 22.91 -9.63
N LEU A 53 21.62 23.17 -8.79
CA LEU A 53 20.92 24.46 -8.66
C LEU A 53 20.92 24.89 -7.19
N SER A 54 21.11 26.16 -6.93
CA SER A 54 20.81 26.71 -5.61
C SER A 54 19.34 26.54 -5.25
N THR A 55 19.01 26.58 -3.97
CA THR A 55 17.62 26.50 -3.53
C THR A 55 16.75 27.57 -4.19
N GLN A 56 17.26 28.80 -4.28
CA GLN A 56 16.53 29.90 -4.90
C GLN A 56 16.26 29.66 -6.40
N GLU A 57 17.24 29.19 -7.15
CA GLU A 57 17.08 28.89 -8.57
C GLU A 57 16.11 27.71 -8.80
N PHE A 58 16.21 26.67 -7.96
CA PHE A 58 15.30 25.53 -8.04
C PHE A 58 13.86 25.93 -7.75
N GLU A 59 13.63 26.71 -6.67
CA GLU A 59 12.29 27.20 -6.33
C GLU A 59 11.71 28.13 -7.41
N ALA A 60 12.54 28.94 -8.06
CA ALA A 60 12.11 29.77 -9.17
C ALA A 60 11.70 28.96 -10.42
N ARG A 61 12.43 27.87 -10.71
CA ARG A 61 12.15 27.02 -11.88
C ARG A 61 11.02 26.00 -11.65
N ILE A 62 10.92 25.48 -10.43
CA ILE A 62 9.92 24.47 -10.03
C ILE A 62 9.19 24.96 -8.76
N PRO A 63 8.36 26.00 -8.87
CA PRO A 63 7.69 26.59 -7.70
C PRO A 63 6.64 25.66 -7.08
N ASN A 64 5.94 24.86 -7.90
CA ASN A 64 4.81 24.07 -7.49
C ASN A 64 5.14 22.56 -7.47
N GLU A 65 4.55 21.87 -6.51
CA GLU A 65 4.57 20.41 -6.44
C GLU A 65 3.71 19.82 -7.59
N PHE A 66 4.31 18.94 -8.38
CA PHE A 66 3.64 18.36 -9.54
C PHE A 66 2.41 17.52 -9.16
N TRP A 67 2.54 16.66 -8.17
CA TRP A 67 1.45 15.81 -7.75
C TRP A 67 0.27 16.54 -7.13
N ARG A 68 0.52 17.68 -6.49
CA ARG A 68 -0.57 18.54 -6.00
C ARG A 68 -1.38 19.10 -7.17
N GLU A 69 -0.71 19.54 -8.22
CA GLU A 69 -1.34 20.03 -9.44
C GLU A 69 -2.15 18.91 -10.13
N VAL A 70 -1.62 17.67 -10.19
CA VAL A 70 -2.35 16.50 -10.72
C VAL A 70 -3.63 16.27 -9.94
N VAL A 71 -3.55 16.22 -8.61
CA VAL A 71 -4.72 16.00 -7.75
C VAL A 71 -5.78 17.07 -7.97
N ASP A 72 -5.39 18.35 -7.98
CA ASP A 72 -6.32 19.46 -8.15
C ASP A 72 -6.98 19.47 -9.54
N ARG A 73 -6.21 19.13 -10.59
CA ARG A 73 -6.72 19.06 -11.96
C ARG A 73 -7.69 17.89 -12.15
N VAL A 74 -7.33 16.70 -11.65
CA VAL A 74 -8.22 15.52 -11.72
C VAL A 74 -9.48 15.76 -10.91
N ALA A 75 -9.39 16.30 -9.70
CA ALA A 75 -10.56 16.62 -8.89
C ALA A 75 -11.53 17.60 -9.57
N LYS A 76 -10.99 18.53 -10.37
CA LYS A 76 -11.79 19.51 -11.10
C LYS A 76 -12.40 18.97 -12.39
N GLU A 77 -11.63 18.18 -13.17
CA GLU A 77 -11.99 17.80 -14.53
C GLU A 77 -12.56 16.39 -14.63
N VAL A 78 -12.16 15.48 -13.72
CA VAL A 78 -12.58 14.06 -13.71
C VAL A 78 -12.72 13.57 -12.26
N PRO A 79 -13.67 14.11 -11.49
CA PRO A 79 -13.74 13.94 -10.02
C PRO A 79 -13.96 12.49 -9.56
N ASP A 80 -14.49 11.63 -10.42
CA ASP A 80 -14.80 10.23 -10.07
C ASP A 80 -13.60 9.29 -10.19
N THR A 81 -12.41 9.80 -10.56
CA THR A 81 -11.20 8.99 -10.68
C THR A 81 -10.47 8.87 -9.35
N LEU A 82 -10.23 7.63 -8.91
CA LEU A 82 -9.41 7.33 -7.75
C LEU A 82 -7.92 7.34 -8.13
N LEU A 83 -7.14 8.13 -7.40
CA LEU A 83 -5.70 8.25 -7.57
C LEU A 83 -4.97 7.43 -6.51
N LEU A 84 -4.20 6.44 -6.94
CA LEU A 84 -3.38 5.56 -6.11
C LEU A 84 -1.90 5.82 -6.40
N ALA A 85 -1.16 6.25 -5.39
CA ALA A 85 0.28 6.45 -5.50
C ALA A 85 1.06 5.22 -5.01
N GLU A 86 2.03 4.80 -5.79
CA GLU A 86 3.12 3.99 -5.28
C GLU A 86 4.17 4.92 -4.69
N ALA A 87 4.23 4.97 -3.37
CA ALA A 87 5.16 5.79 -2.63
C ALA A 87 5.70 5.02 -1.42
N PHE A 88 7.01 5.07 -1.22
CA PHE A 88 7.75 4.39 -0.17
C PHE A 88 8.59 5.40 0.63
N TRP A 89 9.46 4.89 1.51
CA TRP A 89 10.46 5.67 2.24
C TRP A 89 9.85 6.78 3.09
N MET A 90 8.78 6.45 3.83
CA MET A 90 8.07 7.39 4.71
C MET A 90 7.43 8.57 3.96
N MET A 91 7.17 8.40 2.66
CA MET A 91 6.46 9.39 1.84
C MET A 91 4.94 9.14 1.81
N GLU A 92 4.48 8.03 2.35
CA GLU A 92 3.07 7.59 2.29
C GLU A 92 2.13 8.66 2.87
N GLY A 93 2.45 9.13 4.08
CA GLY A 93 1.70 10.21 4.73
C GLY A 93 1.72 11.52 3.95
N TYR A 94 2.85 11.87 3.35
CA TYR A 94 2.99 13.05 2.51
C TYR A 94 2.06 12.98 1.29
N PHE A 95 2.03 11.84 0.58
CA PHE A 95 1.19 11.66 -0.60
C PHE A 95 -0.31 11.78 -0.28
N VAL A 96 -0.78 11.19 0.81
CA VAL A 96 -2.21 11.21 1.12
C VAL A 96 -2.67 12.45 1.88
N ARG A 97 -1.83 13.04 2.74
CA ARG A 97 -2.21 14.20 3.56
C ARG A 97 -1.88 15.54 2.90
N THR A 98 -0.67 15.66 2.37
CA THR A 98 -0.19 16.94 1.83
C THR A 98 -0.53 17.07 0.35
N LEU A 99 -0.31 16.02 -0.43
CA LEU A 99 -0.58 16.03 -1.87
C LEU A 99 -2.03 15.70 -2.22
N GLY A 100 -2.75 15.03 -1.33
CA GLY A 100 -4.18 14.74 -1.50
C GLY A 100 -4.49 13.51 -2.34
N MET A 101 -3.52 12.62 -2.61
CA MET A 101 -3.78 11.33 -3.25
C MET A 101 -4.81 10.53 -2.46
N HIS A 102 -5.70 9.83 -3.14
CA HIS A 102 -6.77 9.09 -2.50
C HIS A 102 -6.25 7.86 -1.76
N ARG A 103 -5.25 7.18 -2.33
CA ARG A 103 -4.67 5.94 -1.81
C ARG A 103 -3.16 5.93 -1.99
N VAL A 104 -2.50 5.14 -1.13
CA VAL A 104 -1.05 4.88 -1.20
C VAL A 104 -0.77 3.43 -0.81
N TYR A 105 0.24 2.82 -1.41
CA TYR A 105 0.67 1.47 -1.08
C TYR A 105 1.16 1.35 0.36
N ASN A 106 0.79 0.24 1.01
CA ASN A 106 1.26 -0.14 2.35
C ASN A 106 2.25 -1.31 2.26
N SER A 107 3.46 -1.03 1.83
CA SER A 107 4.52 -2.05 1.72
C SER A 107 4.95 -2.60 3.07
N ALA A 108 4.76 -1.84 4.15
CA ALA A 108 5.03 -2.30 5.51
C ALA A 108 4.15 -3.49 5.89
N PHE A 109 2.87 -3.50 5.49
CA PHE A 109 1.96 -4.62 5.68
C PHE A 109 2.57 -5.92 5.17
N MET A 110 2.90 -5.98 3.90
CA MET A 110 3.44 -7.17 3.27
C MET A 110 4.79 -7.58 3.87
N ASN A 111 5.75 -6.65 3.91
CA ASN A 111 7.12 -6.95 4.29
C ASN A 111 7.26 -7.38 5.76
N MET A 112 6.58 -6.68 6.67
CA MET A 112 6.70 -6.98 8.10
C MET A 112 5.94 -8.26 8.48
N LEU A 113 4.77 -8.51 7.88
CA LEU A 113 4.02 -9.75 8.15
C LEU A 113 4.72 -10.99 7.55
N LYS A 114 5.32 -10.86 6.36
CA LYS A 114 6.14 -11.92 5.75
C LYS A 114 7.30 -12.33 6.68
N LYS A 115 8.01 -11.35 7.22
CA LYS A 115 9.19 -11.54 8.07
C LYS A 115 8.88 -11.82 9.54
N GLU A 116 7.60 -11.82 9.93
CA GLU A 116 7.14 -11.92 11.32
C GLU A 116 7.72 -10.82 12.22
N GLU A 117 7.97 -9.64 11.66
CA GLU A 117 8.33 -8.43 12.39
C GLU A 117 7.09 -7.82 13.06
N ASN A 118 6.39 -8.66 13.84
CA ASN A 118 5.05 -8.39 14.34
C ASN A 118 4.98 -7.16 15.22
N GLN A 119 5.90 -7.02 16.17
CA GLN A 119 6.00 -5.84 17.02
C GLN A 119 6.13 -4.56 16.19
N LYS A 120 7.04 -4.54 15.22
CA LYS A 120 7.24 -3.35 14.36
C LYS A 120 5.96 -2.97 13.61
N TYR A 121 5.25 -3.96 13.07
CA TYR A 121 4.02 -3.67 12.34
C TYR A 121 2.90 -3.22 13.28
N ARG A 122 2.74 -3.83 14.47
CA ARG A 122 1.81 -3.38 15.51
C ARG A 122 2.10 -1.95 15.94
N ASP A 123 3.36 -1.62 16.21
CA ASP A 123 3.80 -0.27 16.56
C ASP A 123 3.51 0.73 15.43
N SER A 124 3.73 0.35 14.18
CA SER A 124 3.39 1.17 13.03
C SER A 124 1.88 1.48 12.97
N VAL A 125 1.02 0.47 13.19
CA VAL A 125 -0.44 0.65 13.24
C VAL A 125 -0.83 1.57 14.40
N LYS A 126 -0.34 1.31 15.62
CA LYS A 126 -0.63 2.13 16.80
C LYS A 126 -0.19 3.58 16.64
N ASN A 127 1.01 3.79 16.10
CA ASN A 127 1.54 5.13 15.84
C ASN A 127 0.71 5.86 14.79
N THR A 128 0.26 5.14 13.77
CA THR A 128 -0.63 5.72 12.74
C THR A 128 -1.98 6.10 13.33
N ILE A 129 -2.59 5.25 14.16
CA ILE A 129 -3.85 5.57 14.87
C ILE A 129 -3.68 6.80 15.75
N LYS A 130 -2.59 6.87 16.52
CA LYS A 130 -2.32 7.98 17.43
C LYS A 130 -2.08 9.29 16.68
N PHE A 131 -1.45 9.24 15.52
CA PHE A 131 -1.11 10.40 14.72
C PHE A 131 -2.28 10.90 13.87
N ASP A 132 -2.84 10.03 13.03
CA ASP A 132 -3.99 10.30 12.19
C ASP A 132 -4.57 8.97 11.65
N PRO A 133 -5.66 8.45 12.24
CA PRO A 133 -6.25 7.19 11.81
C PRO A 133 -6.74 7.21 10.35
N GLN A 134 -6.99 8.39 9.77
CA GLN A 134 -7.40 8.50 8.36
C GLN A 134 -6.32 8.01 7.39
N ILE A 135 -5.06 7.96 7.81
CA ILE A 135 -3.97 7.38 7.01
C ILE A 135 -4.21 5.87 6.81
N LEU A 136 -4.61 5.13 7.86
CA LEU A 136 -4.95 3.71 7.72
C LEU A 136 -6.04 3.48 6.66
N LYS A 137 -7.06 4.32 6.64
CA LYS A 137 -8.14 4.25 5.65
C LYS A 137 -7.62 4.45 4.22
N ARG A 138 -6.53 5.18 4.05
CA ARG A 138 -5.96 5.49 2.74
C ARG A 138 -4.91 4.50 2.27
N TYR A 139 -4.51 3.56 3.09
CA TYR A 139 -3.60 2.49 2.69
C TYR A 139 -4.25 1.51 1.72
N VAL A 140 -3.43 1.00 0.80
CA VAL A 140 -3.73 -0.19 0.00
C VAL A 140 -2.89 -1.32 0.56
N ASN A 141 -3.55 -2.30 1.18
CA ASN A 141 -2.92 -3.49 1.74
C ASN A 141 -2.85 -4.58 0.67
N PHE A 142 -1.71 -5.20 0.51
CA PHE A 142 -1.48 -6.24 -0.51
C PHE A 142 -0.49 -7.29 -0.01
N MET A 143 -0.58 -8.48 -0.57
CA MET A 143 0.35 -9.59 -0.32
C MET A 143 1.43 -9.70 -1.39
N ASN A 144 1.15 -9.20 -2.59
CA ASN A 144 2.08 -9.03 -3.70
C ASN A 144 1.61 -7.92 -4.63
N ASN A 145 2.50 -7.47 -5.49
CA ASN A 145 2.25 -6.53 -6.58
C ASN A 145 3.18 -6.89 -7.76
N PRO A 146 3.18 -6.15 -8.89
CA PRO A 146 4.04 -6.48 -10.03
C PRO A 146 5.54 -6.51 -9.73
N ASP A 147 6.00 -5.78 -8.71
CA ASP A 147 7.43 -5.64 -8.37
C ASP A 147 7.91 -6.65 -7.34
N GLU A 148 6.98 -7.27 -6.61
CA GLU A 148 7.27 -8.19 -5.52
C GLU A 148 7.13 -9.65 -5.96
N ASP A 149 7.70 -10.58 -5.17
CA ASP A 149 7.46 -12.00 -5.37
C ASP A 149 5.98 -12.34 -5.25
N THR A 150 5.55 -13.44 -5.86
CA THR A 150 4.15 -13.88 -5.80
C THR A 150 3.69 -14.13 -4.36
N ALA A 151 2.40 -13.97 -4.08
CA ALA A 151 1.86 -14.16 -2.74
C ALA A 151 2.16 -15.55 -2.17
N VAL A 152 2.08 -16.58 -3.02
CA VAL A 152 2.40 -17.97 -2.61
C VAL A 152 3.89 -18.18 -2.34
N ALA A 153 4.79 -17.49 -3.04
CA ALA A 153 6.21 -17.52 -2.75
C ALA A 153 6.53 -16.83 -1.41
N GLN A 154 5.77 -15.78 -1.07
CA GLN A 154 6.00 -15.00 0.14
C GLN A 154 5.39 -15.62 1.39
N PHE A 155 4.21 -16.22 1.30
CA PHE A 155 3.40 -16.65 2.45
C PHE A 155 3.03 -18.14 2.43
N GLY A 156 3.43 -18.88 1.39
CA GLY A 156 2.97 -20.28 1.21
C GLY A 156 1.52 -20.35 0.74
N LYS A 157 0.86 -21.49 0.99
CA LYS A 157 -0.53 -21.76 0.59
C LYS A 157 -1.43 -22.15 1.76
N ASP A 158 -0.87 -22.18 2.97
CA ASP A 158 -1.52 -22.68 4.18
C ASP A 158 -2.04 -21.56 5.07
N ASP A 159 -2.13 -21.80 6.37
CA ASP A 159 -2.76 -20.90 7.34
C ASP A 159 -2.10 -19.52 7.44
N LYS A 160 -0.79 -19.43 7.25
CA LYS A 160 -0.11 -18.12 7.22
C LYS A 160 -0.63 -17.26 6.06
N TYR A 161 -0.75 -17.84 4.88
CA TYR A 161 -1.29 -17.15 3.71
C TYR A 161 -2.71 -16.64 3.99
N PHE A 162 -3.60 -17.51 4.48
CA PHE A 162 -4.99 -17.14 4.72
C PHE A 162 -5.16 -16.20 5.91
N GLY A 163 -4.30 -16.30 6.93
CA GLY A 163 -4.27 -15.36 8.05
C GLY A 163 -3.86 -13.95 7.60
N VAL A 164 -2.79 -13.84 6.82
CA VAL A 164 -2.36 -12.54 6.27
C VAL A 164 -3.37 -12.00 5.26
N CYS A 165 -3.98 -12.87 4.43
CA CYS A 165 -5.06 -12.48 3.52
C CYS A 165 -6.28 -11.95 4.30
N THR A 166 -6.63 -12.60 5.43
CA THR A 166 -7.70 -12.11 6.32
C THR A 166 -7.36 -10.73 6.89
N LEU A 167 -6.13 -10.50 7.37
CA LEU A 167 -5.71 -9.17 7.79
C LEU A 167 -5.82 -8.16 6.63
N MET A 168 -5.38 -8.53 5.43
CA MET A 168 -5.43 -7.67 4.25
C MET A 168 -6.84 -7.16 3.98
N ILE A 169 -7.85 -8.04 4.11
CA ILE A 169 -9.24 -7.70 3.78
C ILE A 169 -10.04 -7.15 4.97
N THR A 170 -9.55 -7.27 6.20
CA THR A 170 -10.28 -6.83 7.41
C THR A 170 -9.63 -5.64 8.12
N MET A 171 -8.38 -5.31 7.85
CA MET A 171 -7.79 -4.03 8.27
C MET A 171 -8.42 -2.87 7.49
N PRO A 172 -8.49 -1.65 8.07
CA PRO A 172 -8.92 -0.46 7.34
C PRO A 172 -8.09 -0.22 6.07
N GLY A 173 -8.67 0.47 5.11
CA GLY A 173 -8.02 0.75 3.82
C GLY A 173 -8.63 -0.04 2.66
N LEU A 174 -7.88 -0.22 1.59
CA LEU A 174 -8.30 -0.92 0.38
C LEU A 174 -7.47 -2.21 0.24
N PRO A 175 -8.07 -3.39 0.23
CA PRO A 175 -7.34 -4.62 -0.13
C PRO A 175 -7.08 -4.66 -1.64
N MET A 176 -5.89 -5.10 -2.01
CA MET A 176 -5.52 -5.32 -3.41
C MET A 176 -4.99 -6.75 -3.57
N PHE A 177 -5.62 -7.51 -4.45
CA PHE A 177 -5.14 -8.82 -4.87
C PHE A 177 -4.21 -8.64 -6.06
N GLY A 178 -3.01 -9.19 -5.96
CA GLY A 178 -2.08 -9.23 -7.07
C GLY A 178 -2.47 -10.27 -8.12
N HIS A 179 -1.91 -10.12 -9.33
CA HIS A 179 -2.12 -11.09 -10.41
C HIS A 179 -1.73 -12.51 -9.95
N GLY A 180 -2.58 -13.49 -10.22
CA GLY A 180 -2.35 -14.88 -9.89
C GLY A 180 -2.38 -15.23 -8.40
N GLN A 181 -2.69 -14.28 -7.52
CA GLN A 181 -2.75 -14.52 -6.07
C GLN A 181 -3.81 -15.53 -5.70
N ILE A 182 -5.01 -15.42 -6.26
CA ILE A 182 -6.15 -16.31 -5.98
C ILE A 182 -5.91 -17.68 -6.59
N GLU A 183 -5.36 -17.70 -7.78
CA GLU A 183 -5.04 -18.90 -8.54
C GLU A 183 -3.81 -19.65 -8.00
N GLY A 184 -2.99 -18.99 -7.19
CA GLY A 184 -1.77 -19.56 -6.64
C GLY A 184 -0.62 -19.67 -7.63
N PHE A 185 -0.56 -18.77 -8.61
CA PHE A 185 0.50 -18.75 -9.61
C PHE A 185 1.85 -18.44 -8.99
N THR A 186 2.89 -19.06 -9.51
CA THR A 186 4.26 -18.96 -9.02
C THR A 186 5.15 -18.08 -9.89
N GLU A 187 4.73 -17.79 -11.11
CA GLU A 187 5.48 -16.89 -11.97
C GLU A 187 5.31 -15.43 -11.53
N LYS A 188 6.43 -14.77 -11.27
CA LYS A 188 6.44 -13.32 -11.12
C LYS A 188 6.28 -12.69 -12.50
N TYR A 189 5.13 -12.13 -12.74
CA TYR A 189 4.79 -11.49 -14.00
C TYR A 189 4.89 -9.97 -13.85
N GLY A 190 6.03 -9.41 -14.27
CA GLY A 190 6.30 -7.97 -14.24
C GLY A 190 5.80 -7.24 -15.48
N MET A 191 5.83 -5.91 -15.43
CA MET A 191 5.38 -5.05 -16.55
C MET A 191 6.28 -5.12 -17.79
N GLU A 192 7.51 -5.59 -17.63
CA GLU A 192 8.49 -5.81 -18.71
C GLU A 192 8.20 -7.03 -19.59
N PHE A 193 7.28 -7.90 -19.18
CA PHE A 193 6.93 -9.10 -19.93
C PHE A 193 5.74 -8.87 -20.85
N THR A 194 5.86 -9.31 -22.08
CA THR A 194 4.76 -9.27 -23.05
C THR A 194 3.79 -10.45 -22.93
N LYS A 195 4.24 -11.53 -22.29
CA LYS A 195 3.46 -12.74 -22.02
C LYS A 195 4.07 -13.53 -20.87
N ALA A 196 3.25 -14.37 -20.24
CA ALA A 196 3.73 -15.35 -19.27
C ALA A 196 4.65 -16.38 -19.95
N TYR A 197 5.69 -16.81 -19.23
CA TYR A 197 6.60 -17.89 -19.65
C TYR A 197 6.05 -19.26 -19.26
N LYS A 198 5.33 -19.33 -18.10
CA LYS A 198 4.73 -20.56 -17.60
C LYS A 198 3.27 -20.63 -18.03
N ASN A 199 2.83 -21.81 -18.39
CA ASN A 199 1.41 -22.11 -18.59
C ASN A 199 0.86 -22.74 -17.31
N GLU A 200 0.67 -21.94 -16.29
CA GLU A 200 0.21 -22.39 -14.98
C GLU A 200 -1.32 -22.61 -14.97
N THR A 201 -1.75 -23.67 -14.30
CA THR A 201 -3.16 -23.91 -14.02
C THR A 201 -3.50 -23.48 -12.61
N PRO A 202 -4.70 -22.93 -12.36
CA PRO A 202 -5.13 -22.56 -11.01
C PRO A 202 -5.07 -23.72 -10.02
N ASP A 203 -4.51 -23.46 -8.83
CA ASP A 203 -4.59 -24.39 -7.70
C ASP A 203 -6.02 -24.36 -7.15
N GLN A 204 -6.78 -25.38 -7.51
CA GLN A 204 -8.20 -25.44 -7.19
C GLN A 204 -8.46 -25.48 -5.67
N ASN A 205 -7.54 -26.02 -4.87
CA ASN A 205 -7.69 -26.02 -3.41
C ASN A 205 -7.56 -24.60 -2.85
N LEU A 206 -6.58 -23.84 -3.35
CA LEU A 206 -6.39 -22.45 -2.96
C LEU A 206 -7.58 -21.58 -3.39
N VAL A 207 -8.05 -21.74 -4.63
CA VAL A 207 -9.23 -21.04 -5.16
C VAL A 207 -10.47 -21.36 -4.30
N ASN A 208 -10.73 -22.63 -4.01
CA ASN A 208 -11.87 -23.04 -3.19
C ASN A 208 -11.80 -22.44 -1.79
N ARG A 209 -10.61 -22.41 -1.19
CA ARG A 209 -10.43 -21.80 0.13
C ARG A 209 -10.66 -20.29 0.11
N HIS A 210 -10.28 -19.57 -0.96
CA HIS A 210 -10.67 -18.17 -1.14
C HIS A 210 -12.20 -17.99 -1.20
N TRP A 211 -12.90 -18.88 -1.91
CA TRP A 211 -14.36 -18.83 -1.99
C TRP A 211 -15.05 -19.03 -0.64
N HIS A 212 -14.50 -19.90 0.21
CA HIS A 212 -15.08 -20.19 1.51
C HIS A 212 -14.66 -19.21 2.61
N ASP A 213 -13.37 -18.85 2.68
CA ASP A 213 -12.82 -18.13 3.82
C ASP A 213 -12.71 -16.60 3.56
N ILE A 214 -12.40 -16.19 2.33
CA ILE A 214 -12.03 -14.80 2.00
C ILE A 214 -13.19 -14.03 1.38
N PHE A 215 -13.84 -14.54 0.35
CA PHE A 215 -14.86 -13.79 -0.37
C PHE A 215 -16.12 -13.51 0.45
N PRO A 216 -16.59 -14.33 1.39
CA PRO A 216 -17.66 -13.94 2.30
C PRO A 216 -17.32 -12.71 3.15
N LEU A 217 -16.06 -12.59 3.61
CA LEU A 217 -15.59 -11.40 4.34
C LEU A 217 -15.48 -10.19 3.41
N MET A 218 -15.05 -10.38 2.16
CA MET A 218 -15.01 -9.31 1.16
C MET A 218 -16.39 -8.71 0.88
N LYS A 219 -17.45 -9.52 0.88
CA LYS A 219 -18.84 -9.03 0.76
C LYS A 219 -19.26 -8.16 1.93
N LYS A 220 -18.62 -8.31 3.09
CA LYS A 220 -18.83 -7.50 4.29
C LYS A 220 -17.76 -6.42 4.50
N ARG A 221 -17.03 -6.06 3.44
CA ARG A 221 -15.93 -5.10 3.51
C ARG A 221 -16.33 -3.74 4.09
N TYR A 222 -17.58 -3.34 3.95
CA TYR A 222 -18.11 -2.12 4.52
C TYR A 222 -17.97 -2.03 6.06
N ILE A 223 -17.94 -3.17 6.77
CA ILE A 223 -17.70 -3.21 8.22
C ILE A 223 -16.26 -2.78 8.54
N PHE A 224 -15.30 -3.17 7.69
CA PHE A 224 -13.87 -3.05 7.95
C PHE A 224 -13.20 -1.83 7.29
N ALA A 225 -13.86 -1.22 6.28
CA ALA A 225 -13.23 -0.22 5.42
C ALA A 225 -12.90 1.10 6.12
N ASN A 226 -13.65 1.44 7.18
CA ASN A 226 -13.54 2.71 7.87
C ASN A 226 -12.69 2.60 9.15
N VAL A 227 -12.29 3.75 9.67
CA VAL A 227 -11.47 3.88 10.89
C VAL A 227 -12.24 4.46 12.09
N VAL A 228 -13.49 4.87 11.89
CA VAL A 228 -14.28 5.56 12.93
C VAL A 228 -14.49 4.67 14.15
N ASN A 229 -14.79 3.40 13.93
CA ASN A 229 -15.06 2.40 14.97
C ASN A 229 -13.95 1.35 15.06
N PHE A 230 -12.82 1.60 14.41
CA PHE A 230 -11.68 0.68 14.43
C PHE A 230 -10.94 0.79 15.76
N LEU A 231 -10.83 -0.32 16.48
CA LEU A 231 -10.08 -0.44 17.71
C LEU A 231 -9.03 -1.53 17.57
N PHE A 232 -7.79 -1.22 17.95
CA PHE A 232 -6.67 -2.14 17.90
C PHE A 232 -6.22 -2.47 19.31
N TYR A 233 -6.16 -3.77 19.64
CA TYR A 233 -5.97 -4.26 21.02
C TYR A 233 -4.59 -4.83 21.24
N ASP A 234 -4.16 -4.81 22.51
CA ASP A 234 -3.06 -5.61 23.03
C ASP A 234 -3.64 -6.88 23.66
N VAL A 235 -3.07 -8.01 23.29
CA VAL A 235 -3.35 -9.29 23.93
C VAL A 235 -2.24 -9.56 24.95
N TRP A 236 -2.62 -9.77 26.18
CA TRP A 236 -1.69 -9.95 27.30
C TRP A 236 -1.57 -11.42 27.64
N ASP A 237 -0.35 -11.88 27.83
CA ASP A 237 -0.02 -13.15 28.45
C ASP A 237 0.77 -12.94 29.75
N ASN A 238 1.26 -14.02 30.36
CA ASN A 238 1.99 -13.94 31.65
C ASN A 238 3.32 -13.17 31.57
N GLY A 239 3.81 -12.87 30.38
CA GLY A 239 5.08 -12.16 30.12
C GLY A 239 4.92 -10.73 29.67
N GLY A 240 3.69 -10.26 29.41
CA GLY A 240 3.41 -8.94 28.89
C GLY A 240 2.52 -8.97 27.64
N VAL A 241 2.72 -8.02 26.73
CA VAL A 241 1.97 -7.99 25.46
C VAL A 241 2.52 -9.06 24.51
N ASN A 242 1.64 -9.92 24.03
CA ASN A 242 1.99 -10.89 23.00
C ASN A 242 1.97 -10.22 21.61
N GLU A 243 3.13 -9.82 21.15
CA GLU A 243 3.29 -9.06 19.90
C GLU A 243 2.99 -9.88 18.64
N ASN A 244 2.89 -11.21 18.75
CA ASN A 244 2.55 -12.07 17.61
C ASN A 244 1.05 -12.09 17.31
N ILE A 245 0.22 -11.63 18.24
CA ILE A 245 -1.24 -11.62 18.07
C ILE A 245 -1.71 -10.26 17.57
N PHE A 246 -2.39 -10.27 16.44
CA PHE A 246 -3.14 -9.14 15.93
C PHE A 246 -4.59 -9.28 16.38
N ALA A 247 -5.04 -8.34 17.20
CA ALA A 247 -6.41 -8.31 17.71
C ALA A 247 -7.01 -6.93 17.47
N TYR A 248 -8.16 -6.88 16.81
CA TYR A 248 -8.85 -5.63 16.55
C TYR A 248 -10.34 -5.86 16.30
N SER A 249 -11.11 -4.80 16.43
CA SER A 249 -12.53 -4.77 16.09
C SER A 249 -12.86 -3.61 15.17
N ASN A 250 -13.94 -3.76 14.44
CA ASN A 250 -14.54 -2.69 13.67
C ASN A 250 -16.05 -2.90 13.56
N SER A 251 -16.78 -1.86 13.18
CA SER A 251 -18.23 -1.94 13.04
C SER A 251 -18.77 -0.96 11.99
N CYS A 252 -19.94 -1.30 11.46
CA CYS A 252 -20.72 -0.43 10.59
C CYS A 252 -22.23 -0.64 10.88
N GLY A 253 -22.93 0.41 11.27
CA GLY A 253 -24.31 0.30 11.75
C GLY A 253 -24.40 -0.61 12.97
N ASN A 254 -25.22 -1.65 12.88
CA ASN A 254 -25.43 -2.64 13.94
C ASN A 254 -24.61 -3.93 13.74
N GLU A 255 -23.71 -3.96 12.79
CA GLU A 255 -22.84 -5.10 12.55
C GLU A 255 -21.45 -4.85 13.15
N TYR A 256 -20.96 -5.82 13.92
CA TYR A 256 -19.69 -5.78 14.62
C TYR A 256 -18.83 -6.98 14.21
N ALA A 257 -17.54 -6.77 14.15
CA ALA A 257 -16.59 -7.85 13.89
C ALA A 257 -15.37 -7.70 14.79
N VAL A 258 -14.86 -8.84 15.25
CA VAL A 258 -13.60 -8.95 15.99
C VAL A 258 -12.70 -9.91 15.21
N VAL A 259 -11.45 -9.55 15.04
CA VAL A 259 -10.46 -10.36 14.32
C VAL A 259 -9.31 -10.66 15.26
N PHE A 260 -8.92 -11.94 15.31
CA PHE A 260 -7.72 -12.42 15.99
C PHE A 260 -6.88 -13.22 15.01
N TYR A 261 -5.60 -12.93 14.96
CA TYR A 261 -4.64 -13.67 14.15
C TYR A 261 -3.29 -13.76 14.85
N ASN A 262 -2.75 -14.97 14.97
CA ASN A 262 -1.39 -15.21 15.42
C ASN A 262 -0.45 -15.36 14.22
N ASN A 263 0.39 -14.35 13.98
CA ASN A 263 1.34 -14.37 12.86
C ASN A 263 2.67 -15.02 13.27
N LYS A 264 2.59 -16.22 13.82
CA LYS A 264 3.76 -17.04 14.15
C LYS A 264 3.37 -18.51 14.20
N TYR A 265 4.24 -19.38 13.72
CA TYR A 265 4.10 -20.83 13.85
C TYR A 265 4.38 -21.25 15.31
N ASP A 266 3.49 -20.89 16.20
CA ASP A 266 3.53 -21.26 17.62
C ASP A 266 2.13 -21.16 18.23
N ARG A 267 1.93 -21.77 19.39
CA ARG A 267 0.71 -21.59 20.16
C ARG A 267 0.78 -20.26 20.90
N ALA A 268 -0.31 -19.52 20.85
CA ALA A 268 -0.46 -18.29 21.59
C ALA A 268 -1.66 -18.37 22.53
N GLN A 269 -1.51 -17.81 23.71
CA GLN A 269 -2.56 -17.65 24.73
C GLN A 269 -2.56 -16.18 25.17
N GLY A 270 -3.73 -15.67 25.56
CA GLY A 270 -3.88 -14.32 26.09
C GLY A 270 -5.30 -14.03 26.54
#